data_37548cb4c37af909cafbacce958ddde6
#
_entry.id   37548cb4c37af909cafbacce958ddde6
#
_cell.length_a   1.000
_cell.length_b   1.000
_cell.length_c   1.000
_cell.angle_alpha   90.00
_cell.angle_beta   90.00
_cell.angle_gamma   90.00
#
_symmetry.space_group_name_H-M   'P 1'
#
loop_
_entity.id
_entity.type
_entity.pdbx_description
1 polymer ?
#
loop_
_entity_poly.entity_id
_entity_poly.type
_entity_poly.pdbx_seq_one_letter_code
_entity_poly.pdbx_strand_id
1 'polypeptide(L)'
;MKKIQHVFIIGSKGIPAQYGGFETFVEQLTKYNMGGVQYHVACISDKNGSYIYHDAECVQIKVPNIGPAKAVYYDCAAMQYFIRYCNVHKEVEQPIFYILACRIGPFIKGFKKQIQSLKGLLYVNPDGHEWKRK
;
A
#
# COMPACT_ATOMS: atom_id res chain seq x y z
N MET A 1 3.77 -2.45 26.95
CA MET A 1 3.90 -3.02 25.61
C MET A 1 3.85 -1.94 24.56
N LYS A 2 4.76 -2.02 23.61
CA LYS A 2 4.76 -1.07 22.53
C LYS A 2 3.67 -1.41 21.52
N LYS A 3 2.96 -0.40 21.10
CA LYS A 3 2.02 -0.57 20.00
C LYS A 3 2.80 -0.62 18.69
N ILE A 4 2.36 -1.47 17.80
CA ILE A 4 2.94 -1.56 16.48
C ILE A 4 2.10 -0.71 15.54
N GLN A 5 2.75 0.20 14.82
CA GLN A 5 2.10 1.01 13.82
C GLN A 5 2.03 0.23 12.51
N HIS A 6 0.84 0.08 11.97
CA HIS A 6 0.66 -0.61 10.70
C HIS A 6 0.57 0.40 9.57
N VAL A 7 1.41 0.21 8.56
CA VAL A 7 1.47 1.08 7.39
C VAL A 7 1.20 0.23 6.16
N PHE A 8 0.21 0.63 5.38
CA PHE A 8 -0.20 -0.08 4.18
C PHE A 8 0.22 0.71 2.96
N ILE A 9 1.05 0.12 2.13
CA ILE A 9 1.64 0.81 0.98
C ILE A 9 1.00 0.28 -0.30
N ILE A 10 0.48 1.20 -1.09
CA ILE A 10 -0.24 0.89 -2.31
C ILE A 10 0.35 1.72 -3.44
N GLY A 11 0.52 1.11 -4.60
CA GLY A 11 0.97 1.84 -5.77
C GLY A 11 2.31 1.43 -6.30
N SER A 12 3.07 0.61 -5.56
CA SER A 12 4.29 0.04 -6.09
C SER A 12 3.98 -1.33 -6.68
N LYS A 13 4.88 -1.81 -7.55
CA LYS A 13 4.72 -3.15 -8.12
C LYS A 13 5.11 -4.23 -7.13
N GLY A 14 5.80 -3.86 -6.06
CA GLY A 14 6.18 -4.79 -5.02
C GLY A 14 7.66 -4.80 -4.76
N ILE A 15 8.05 -5.54 -3.74
CA ILE A 15 9.45 -5.73 -3.36
C ILE A 15 9.73 -7.22 -3.29
N PRO A 16 10.96 -7.67 -3.59
CA PRO A 16 12.13 -6.87 -3.90
C PRO A 16 11.98 -6.07 -5.19
N ALA A 17 12.62 -4.91 -5.21
CA ALA A 17 12.53 -4.00 -6.34
C ALA A 17 13.26 -4.58 -7.54
N GLN A 18 12.59 -4.52 -8.69
CA GLN A 18 13.22 -4.95 -9.93
C GLN A 18 13.60 -3.75 -10.78
N TYR A 19 12.76 -2.75 -10.75
CA TYR A 19 13.04 -1.47 -11.37
C TYR A 19 11.95 -0.50 -10.93
N GLY A 20 12.21 0.79 -11.17
CA GLY A 20 11.24 1.81 -10.85
C GLY A 20 11.54 2.51 -9.54
N GLY A 21 11.12 3.78 -9.46
CA GLY A 21 11.41 4.61 -8.31
C GLY A 21 10.61 4.22 -7.08
N PHE A 22 9.34 3.88 -7.27
CA PHE A 22 8.48 3.53 -6.13
C PHE A 22 8.94 2.23 -5.49
N GLU A 23 9.30 1.25 -6.29
CA GLU A 23 9.74 -0.05 -5.76
C GLU A 23 11.03 0.10 -4.99
N THR A 24 11.96 0.89 -5.51
CA THR A 24 13.21 1.16 -4.81
C THR A 24 12.97 1.89 -3.50
N PHE A 25 12.09 2.88 -3.52
CA PHE A 25 11.75 3.61 -2.31
C PHE A 25 11.18 2.69 -1.24
N VAL A 26 10.23 1.84 -1.63
CA VAL A 26 9.59 0.92 -0.69
C VAL A 26 10.60 -0.10 -0.15
N GLU A 27 11.46 -0.59 -1.00
CA GLU A 27 12.47 -1.53 -0.55
C GLU A 27 13.41 -0.90 0.48
N GLN A 28 13.84 0.34 0.24
CA GLN A 28 14.71 1.03 1.21
C GLN A 28 13.96 1.30 2.50
N LEU A 29 12.70 1.71 2.39
CA LEU A 29 11.90 2.00 3.57
C LEU A 29 11.77 0.77 4.46
N THR A 30 11.47 -0.38 3.88
CA THR A 30 11.31 -1.60 4.65
C THR A 30 12.64 -2.13 5.15
N LYS A 31 13.69 -1.98 4.35
CA LYS A 31 15.02 -2.46 4.72
C LYS A 31 15.53 -1.77 5.98
N TYR A 32 15.26 -0.49 6.13
CA TYR A 32 15.77 0.28 7.26
C TYR A 32 14.73 0.46 8.36
N ASN A 33 13.74 -0.43 8.39
CA ASN A 33 12.75 -0.42 9.46
C ASN A 33 13.43 -0.74 10.79
N MET A 34 13.29 0.17 11.74
CA MET A 34 13.95 0.06 13.03
C MET A 34 13.07 -0.57 14.10
N GLY A 35 11.98 -1.21 13.69
CA GLY A 35 11.04 -1.81 14.62
C GLY A 35 9.91 -0.86 14.96
N GLY A 36 8.85 -1.39 15.53
CA GLY A 36 7.70 -0.59 15.89
C GLY A 36 6.74 -0.29 14.75
N VAL A 37 7.12 -0.67 13.52
CA VAL A 37 6.28 -0.48 12.34
C VAL A 37 6.15 -1.79 11.60
N GLN A 38 4.93 -2.16 11.28
CA GLN A 38 4.66 -3.32 10.43
C GLN A 38 4.19 -2.80 9.08
N TYR A 39 5.00 -3.02 8.06
CA TYR A 39 4.63 -2.63 6.70
C TYR A 39 3.85 -3.74 6.02
N HIS A 40 2.83 -3.34 5.29
CA HIS A 40 2.06 -4.21 4.43
C HIS A 40 2.16 -3.62 3.04
N VAL A 41 2.75 -4.37 2.11
CA VAL A 41 3.06 -3.86 0.78
C VAL A 41 2.25 -4.64 -0.26
N ALA A 42 1.47 -3.92 -1.05
CA ALA A 42 0.76 -4.56 -2.15
C ALA A 42 1.73 -4.83 -3.29
N CYS A 43 1.62 -6.01 -3.87
CA CYS A 43 2.48 -6.44 -4.96
C CYS A 43 1.60 -6.92 -6.11
N ILE A 44 1.85 -6.41 -7.30
CA ILE A 44 1.09 -6.85 -8.47
C ILE A 44 1.57 -8.25 -8.85
N SER A 45 0.63 -9.14 -9.18
CA SER A 45 0.98 -10.50 -9.46
C SER A 45 -0.04 -11.14 -10.37
N ASP A 46 0.29 -12.34 -10.87
CA ASP A 46 -0.66 -13.14 -11.63
C ASP A 46 -1.37 -14.16 -10.74
N LYS A 47 -1.14 -14.09 -9.44
CA LYS A 47 -1.78 -14.97 -8.47
C LYS A 47 -1.96 -14.22 -7.16
N ASN A 48 -2.84 -14.75 -6.31
CA ASN A 48 -3.01 -14.23 -4.96
C ASN A 48 -2.11 -14.99 -4.00
N GLY A 49 -1.62 -14.30 -2.99
CA GLY A 49 -0.75 -14.91 -2.01
C GLY A 49 -0.08 -13.85 -1.15
N SER A 50 0.89 -14.29 -0.38
CA SER A 50 1.68 -13.35 0.42
C SER A 50 3.02 -13.96 0.76
N TYR A 51 3.96 -13.12 1.10
CA TYR A 51 5.28 -13.53 1.55
C TYR A 51 5.87 -12.43 2.43
N ILE A 52 6.94 -12.75 3.13
CA ILE A 52 7.61 -11.79 4.00
C ILE A 52 8.94 -11.39 3.36
N TYR A 53 9.19 -10.09 3.30
CA TYR A 53 10.44 -9.55 2.79
C TYR A 53 10.80 -8.31 3.59
N HIS A 54 12.00 -8.27 4.17
CA HIS A 54 12.44 -7.19 5.08
C HIS A 54 11.44 -7.01 6.23
N ASP A 55 10.89 -8.12 6.72
CA ASP A 55 9.87 -8.13 7.77
C ASP A 55 8.56 -7.45 7.38
N ALA A 56 8.41 -7.08 6.12
CA ALA A 56 7.16 -6.54 5.61
C ALA A 56 6.30 -7.67 5.06
N GLU A 57 5.01 -7.58 5.29
CA GLU A 57 4.06 -8.49 4.68
C GLU A 57 3.78 -8.02 3.26
N CYS A 58 4.18 -8.81 2.29
CA CYS A 58 3.99 -8.48 0.89
C CYS A 58 2.80 -9.28 0.37
N VAL A 59 1.73 -8.58 0.02
CA VAL A 59 0.48 -9.20 -0.38
C VAL A 59 0.37 -9.18 -1.90
N GLN A 60 0.30 -10.36 -2.48
CA GLN A 60 0.18 -10.48 -3.93
C GLN A 60 -1.27 -10.28 -4.35
N ILE A 61 -1.49 -9.32 -5.24
CA ILE A 61 -2.82 -9.01 -5.75
C ILE A 61 -2.89 -9.45 -7.20
N LYS A 62 -3.75 -10.41 -7.47
CA LYS A 62 -3.94 -10.88 -8.82
C LYS A 62 -4.69 -9.83 -9.63
N VAL A 63 -4.12 -9.45 -10.76
CA VAL A 63 -4.69 -8.40 -11.61
C VAL A 63 -4.88 -8.96 -13.01
N PRO A 64 -6.09 -8.86 -13.56
CA PRO A 64 -6.32 -9.31 -14.93
C PRO A 64 -5.60 -8.41 -15.94
N ASN A 65 -5.35 -8.95 -17.11
CA ASN A 65 -4.69 -8.19 -18.17
C ASN A 65 -5.73 -7.39 -18.94
N ILE A 66 -6.07 -6.22 -18.40
CA ILE A 66 -7.15 -5.37 -18.93
C ILE A 66 -6.61 -4.06 -19.51
N GLY A 67 -5.35 -4.03 -19.92
CA GLY A 67 -4.77 -2.88 -20.58
C GLY A 67 -4.60 -1.68 -19.66
N PRO A 68 -4.96 -0.48 -20.14
CA PRO A 68 -4.68 0.73 -19.35
C PRO A 68 -5.38 0.80 -18.00
N ALA A 69 -6.47 0.06 -17.82
CA ALA A 69 -7.19 0.05 -16.55
C ALA A 69 -6.49 -0.80 -15.48
N LYS A 70 -5.43 -1.50 -15.87
CA LYS A 70 -4.77 -2.44 -14.98
C LYS A 70 -4.26 -1.77 -13.70
N ALA A 71 -3.65 -0.60 -13.83
CA ALA A 71 -3.10 0.10 -12.66
C ALA A 71 -4.19 0.54 -11.70
N VAL A 72 -5.29 1.05 -12.22
CA VAL A 72 -6.40 1.48 -11.38
C VAL A 72 -7.04 0.28 -10.67
N TYR A 73 -7.23 -0.80 -11.42
CA TYR A 73 -7.77 -2.04 -10.84
C TYR A 73 -6.90 -2.51 -9.69
N TYR A 74 -5.58 -2.54 -9.92
CA TYR A 74 -4.62 -2.99 -8.92
C TYR A 74 -4.72 -2.15 -7.66
N ASP A 75 -4.69 -0.84 -7.80
CA ASP A 75 -4.72 0.04 -6.63
C ASP A 75 -6.02 -0.09 -5.85
N CYS A 76 -7.15 -0.20 -6.56
CA CYS A 76 -8.45 -0.37 -5.91
C CYS A 76 -8.53 -1.72 -5.19
N ALA A 77 -8.06 -2.78 -5.84
CA ALA A 77 -8.10 -4.10 -5.23
C ALA A 77 -7.22 -4.16 -3.99
N ALA A 78 -6.04 -3.55 -4.05
CA ALA A 78 -5.15 -3.51 -2.91
C ALA A 78 -5.76 -2.73 -1.76
N MET A 79 -6.37 -1.59 -2.06
CA MET A 79 -7.02 -0.77 -1.04
C MET A 79 -8.13 -1.55 -0.36
N GLN A 80 -8.98 -2.20 -1.14
CA GLN A 80 -10.08 -3.00 -0.59
C GLN A 80 -9.55 -4.13 0.29
N TYR A 81 -8.49 -4.79 -0.16
CA TYR A 81 -7.90 -5.86 0.61
C TYR A 81 -7.42 -5.37 1.98
N PHE A 82 -6.70 -4.26 1.98
CA PHE A 82 -6.16 -3.76 3.24
C PHE A 82 -7.23 -3.21 4.17
N ILE A 83 -8.27 -2.58 3.61
CA ILE A 83 -9.39 -2.12 4.44
C ILE A 83 -10.08 -3.31 5.09
N ARG A 84 -10.31 -4.37 4.33
CA ARG A 84 -10.90 -5.59 4.87
C ARG A 84 -10.01 -6.20 5.93
N TYR A 85 -8.71 -6.20 5.69
CA TYR A 85 -7.74 -6.68 6.67
C TYR A 85 -7.90 -5.95 8.00
N CYS A 86 -7.99 -4.64 7.94
CA CYS A 86 -8.13 -3.84 9.17
C CYS A 86 -9.46 -4.10 9.88
N ASN A 87 -10.51 -4.37 9.12
CA ASN A 87 -11.80 -4.68 9.73
C ASN A 87 -11.78 -6.02 10.46
N VAL A 88 -10.98 -6.95 9.97
CA VAL A 88 -10.87 -8.28 10.58
C VAL A 88 -9.87 -8.26 11.73
N HIS A 89 -8.76 -7.55 11.56
CA HIS A 89 -7.69 -7.55 12.56
C HIS A 89 -7.82 -6.32 13.46
N LYS A 90 -8.56 -6.48 14.55
CA LYS A 90 -8.86 -5.35 15.43
C LYS A 90 -7.66 -4.82 16.18
N GLU A 91 -6.57 -5.56 16.20
CA GLU A 91 -5.34 -5.06 16.81
C GLU A 91 -4.71 -3.92 15.99
N VAL A 92 -5.12 -3.77 14.74
CA VAL A 92 -4.65 -2.67 13.91
C VAL A 92 -5.45 -1.43 14.28
N GLU A 93 -4.82 -0.54 15.05
CA GLU A 93 -5.43 0.71 15.47
C GLU A 93 -4.82 1.84 14.64
N GLN A 94 -5.64 2.74 14.17
CA GLN A 94 -5.18 3.91 13.42
C GLN A 94 -4.21 3.54 12.29
N PRO A 95 -4.65 2.71 11.35
CA PRO A 95 -3.77 2.31 10.25
C PRO A 95 -3.40 3.51 9.38
N ILE A 96 -2.20 3.46 8.81
CA ILE A 96 -1.75 4.49 7.87
C ILE A 96 -1.76 3.87 6.48
N PHE A 97 -2.49 4.50 5.57
CA PHE A 97 -2.53 4.08 4.17
C PHE A 97 -1.71 5.08 3.35
N TYR A 98 -0.70 4.58 2.68
CA TYR A 98 0.20 5.42 1.89
C TYR A 98 0.07 5.02 0.41
N ILE A 99 -0.48 5.92 -0.37
CA ILE A 99 -0.67 5.69 -1.80
C ILE A 99 0.43 6.43 -2.55
N LEU A 100 1.25 5.66 -3.25
CA LEU A 100 2.44 6.21 -3.91
C LEU A 100 2.12 6.93 -5.22
N ALA A 101 1.04 6.52 -5.87
CA ALA A 101 0.63 7.18 -7.12
C ALA A 101 -0.88 7.35 -7.09
N CYS A 102 -1.34 8.54 -7.44
CA CYS A 102 -2.77 8.83 -7.38
C CYS A 102 -3.45 8.40 -8.67
N ARG A 103 -3.64 7.08 -8.82
CA ARG A 103 -4.27 6.52 -10.01
C ARG A 103 -5.73 6.18 -9.81
N ILE A 104 -6.20 6.21 -8.56
CA ILE A 104 -7.57 5.82 -8.25
C ILE A 104 -8.53 7.02 -8.20
N GLY A 105 -8.05 8.22 -8.50
CA GLY A 105 -8.78 9.47 -8.57
C GLY A 105 -10.24 9.46 -8.14
N PRO A 106 -11.16 9.07 -9.04
CA PRO A 106 -12.60 9.13 -8.70
C PRO A 106 -13.01 8.25 -7.53
N PHE A 107 -12.22 7.23 -7.20
CA PHE A 107 -12.57 6.29 -6.15
C PHE A 107 -12.03 6.70 -4.79
N ILE A 108 -11.20 7.74 -4.74
CA ILE A 108 -10.50 8.09 -3.50
C ILE A 108 -11.47 8.51 -2.40
N LYS A 109 -12.56 9.16 -2.74
CA LYS A 109 -13.52 9.62 -1.75
C LYS A 109 -14.15 8.47 -0.97
N GLY A 110 -14.53 7.40 -1.68
CA GLY A 110 -15.10 6.24 -1.03
C GLY A 110 -14.13 5.57 -0.10
N PHE A 111 -12.90 5.40 -0.55
CA PHE A 111 -11.87 4.80 0.29
C PHE A 111 -11.54 5.69 1.48
N LYS A 112 -11.49 7.00 1.27
CA LYS A 112 -11.21 7.93 2.35
C LYS A 112 -12.23 7.79 3.47
N LYS A 113 -13.50 7.66 3.13
CA LYS A 113 -14.54 7.46 4.14
C LYS A 113 -14.32 6.18 4.92
N GLN A 114 -13.97 5.10 4.22
CA GLN A 114 -13.73 3.83 4.89
C GLN A 114 -12.52 3.90 5.79
N ILE A 115 -11.47 4.58 5.35
CA ILE A 115 -10.26 4.74 6.17
C ILE A 115 -10.58 5.57 7.41
N GLN A 116 -11.40 6.61 7.26
CA GLN A 116 -11.81 7.43 8.39
C GLN A 116 -12.59 6.63 9.42
N SER A 117 -13.44 5.70 8.97
CA SER A 117 -14.20 4.88 9.89
C SER A 117 -13.30 3.91 10.66
N LEU A 118 -12.12 3.64 10.14
CA LEU A 118 -11.10 2.86 10.84
C LEU A 118 -10.21 3.72 11.72
N LYS A 119 -10.47 5.03 11.76
CA LYS A 119 -9.64 6.00 12.46
C LYS A 119 -8.22 6.01 11.89
N GLY A 120 -8.11 5.71 10.61
CA GLY A 120 -6.83 5.66 9.92
C GLY A 120 -6.46 6.99 9.29
N LEU A 121 -5.23 7.05 8.81
CA LEU A 121 -4.71 8.21 8.10
C LEU A 121 -4.42 7.81 6.66
N LEU A 122 -4.63 8.76 5.76
CA LEU A 122 -4.39 8.54 4.34
C LEU A 122 -3.40 9.58 3.83
N TYR A 123 -2.28 9.09 3.32
CA TYR A 123 -1.28 9.94 2.67
C TYR A 123 -1.22 9.57 1.21
N VAL A 124 -1.28 10.57 0.34
CA VAL A 124 -1.24 10.36 -1.10
C VAL A 124 -0.06 11.11 -1.67
N ASN A 125 0.79 10.41 -2.37
CA ASN A 125 1.89 11.01 -3.11
C ASN A 125 1.41 11.19 -4.54
N PRO A 126 1.02 12.39 -4.93
CA PRO A 126 0.37 12.58 -6.23
C PRO A 126 1.28 12.24 -7.39
N ASP A 127 2.57 12.56 -7.26
CA ASP A 127 3.51 12.33 -8.36
C ASP A 127 4.91 12.40 -7.79
N GLY A 128 5.69 11.39 -8.07
CA GLY A 128 7.03 11.28 -7.50
C GLY A 128 7.93 12.46 -7.81
N HIS A 129 7.74 13.14 -8.93
CA HIS A 129 8.61 14.26 -9.26
C HIS A 129 7.97 15.62 -9.05
N GLU A 130 6.71 15.66 -8.65
CA GLU A 130 6.03 16.92 -8.41
C GLU A 130 6.69 17.72 -7.30
N TRP A 131 6.90 17.08 -6.17
CA TRP A 131 7.40 17.78 -5.00
C TRP A 131 8.88 18.08 -5.08
N LYS A 132 9.57 17.56 -6.07
CA LYS A 132 10.98 17.89 -6.26
C LYS A 132 11.18 19.33 -6.68
N ARG A 133 10.15 19.95 -7.19
CA ARG A 133 10.26 21.32 -7.66
C ARG A 133 10.12 22.34 -6.56
N LYS A 134 9.86 21.89 -5.37
CA LYS A 134 9.73 22.80 -4.22
C LYS A 134 11.04 23.38 -3.79
#